data_59b11e5850700d917cfbde786c0f372a
#
_entry.id   59b11e5850700d917cfbde786c0f372a
#
_cell.length_a   1.000
_cell.length_b   1.000
_cell.length_c   1.000
_cell.angle_alpha   90.00
_cell.angle_beta   90.00
_cell.angle_gamma   90.00
#
_symmetry.space_group_name_H-M   'P 1'
#
loop_
_entity.id
_entity.type
_entity.pdbx_description
1 polymer ?
#
loop_
_entity_poly.entity_id
_entity_poly.type
_entity_poly.pdbx_seq_one_letter_code
_entity_poly.pdbx_strand_id
1 'polypeptide(L)'
;MEDYRFTSEHLWVRKEGEVYYAGITDFAQQQLSDIVYVEVETEGQTLEKDQIFGTIEAVKTLSDLYMPISGEIVAFNKELIRKPEQINKAPYEAWILQIKPTHPQQWDELMSEEAYKALVKSE
;
A
#
# COMPACT_ATOMS: atom_id res chain seq x y z
N MET A 1 -3.06 8.02 13.83
CA MET A 1 -3.62 7.41 12.59
C MET A 1 -4.65 6.34 12.93
N GLU A 2 -5.76 6.79 13.51
CA GLU A 2 -6.76 5.87 14.04
C GLU A 2 -7.48 5.06 12.96
N ASP A 3 -7.67 5.64 11.77
CA ASP A 3 -8.40 4.98 10.71
C ASP A 3 -7.51 4.13 9.80
N TYR A 4 -6.26 3.93 10.21
CA TYR A 4 -5.29 3.18 9.42
C TYR A 4 -5.04 1.81 10.03
N ARG A 5 -4.84 0.83 9.15
CA ARG A 5 -4.36 -0.50 9.52
C ARG A 5 -3.17 -0.83 8.63
N PHE A 6 -2.45 -1.88 9.00
CA PHE A 6 -1.14 -2.15 8.37
C PHE A 6 -0.96 -3.64 8.10
N THR A 7 -0.08 -3.94 7.15
CA THR A 7 0.29 -5.33 6.84
C THR A 7 1.76 -5.57 7.18
N SER A 8 2.12 -6.85 7.30
CA SER A 8 3.51 -7.23 7.51
C SER A 8 4.40 -6.99 6.29
N GLU A 9 3.78 -6.71 5.14
CA GLU A 9 4.50 -6.33 3.91
C GLU A 9 4.65 -4.82 3.80
N HIS A 10 4.35 -4.10 4.89
CA HIS A 10 4.56 -2.65 5.01
C HIS A 10 3.66 -1.80 4.12
N LEU A 11 2.41 -2.25 3.99
CA LEU A 11 1.38 -1.41 3.38
C LEU A 11 0.46 -0.87 4.47
N TRP A 12 -0.07 0.33 4.24
CA TRP A 12 -1.12 0.88 5.08
C TRP A 12 -2.44 0.82 4.30
N VAL A 13 -3.54 0.69 5.04
CA VAL A 13 -4.89 0.74 4.48
C VAL A 13 -5.69 1.74 5.29
N ARG A 14 -6.38 2.64 4.60
CA ARG A 14 -7.29 3.60 5.22
C ARG A 14 -8.69 3.33 4.74
N LYS A 15 -9.61 3.19 5.68
CA LYS A 15 -11.00 2.88 5.36
C LYS A 15 -11.78 4.18 5.19
N GLU A 16 -12.39 4.37 4.02
CA GLU A 16 -13.23 5.53 3.74
C GLU A 16 -14.53 5.07 3.09
N GLY A 17 -15.51 4.70 3.93
CA GLY A 17 -16.77 4.18 3.41
C GLY A 17 -16.57 2.84 2.73
N GLU A 18 -17.05 2.72 1.49
CA GLU A 18 -16.99 1.46 0.77
C GLU A 18 -15.70 1.29 -0.04
N VAL A 19 -14.89 2.34 -0.14
CA VAL A 19 -13.63 2.30 -0.87
C VAL A 19 -12.49 2.50 0.11
N TYR A 20 -11.49 1.63 0.04
CA TYR A 20 -10.33 1.70 0.92
C TYR A 20 -9.13 2.20 0.12
N TYR A 21 -8.33 3.03 0.76
CA TYR A 21 -7.08 3.52 0.15
C TYR A 21 -5.92 2.71 0.70
N ALA A 22 -4.91 2.49 -0.11
CA ALA A 22 -3.73 1.75 0.32
C ALA A 22 -2.46 2.36 -0.27
N GLY A 23 -1.38 2.27 0.50
CA GLY A 23 -0.08 2.74 0.06
C GLY A 23 0.99 2.06 0.89
N ILE A 24 2.24 2.49 0.73
CA ILE A 24 3.32 1.93 1.56
C ILE A 24 3.62 2.84 2.73
N THR A 25 4.14 2.25 3.80
CA THR A 25 4.40 2.97 5.04
C THR A 25 5.68 3.81 4.94
N ASP A 26 5.85 4.69 5.92
CA ASP A 26 7.08 5.48 6.03
C ASP A 26 8.29 4.57 6.16
N PHE A 27 8.18 3.51 6.95
CA PHE A 27 9.26 2.55 7.09
C PHE A 27 9.65 1.96 5.74
N ALA A 28 8.65 1.56 4.94
CA ALA A 28 8.90 0.96 3.64
C ALA A 28 9.63 1.92 2.70
N GLN A 29 9.20 3.19 2.64
CA GLN A 29 9.86 4.13 1.76
C GLN A 29 11.28 4.45 2.21
N GLN A 30 11.54 4.43 3.53
CA GLN A 30 12.89 4.62 4.04
C GLN A 30 13.79 3.46 3.61
N GLN A 31 13.28 2.23 3.65
CA GLN A 31 14.04 1.07 3.22
C GLN A 31 14.34 1.11 1.72
N LEU A 32 13.41 1.62 0.92
CA LEU A 32 13.58 1.71 -0.52
C LEU A 32 14.46 2.87 -0.95
N SER A 33 14.50 3.93 -0.14
CA SER A 33 15.17 5.19 -0.49
C SER A 33 14.49 5.83 -1.71
N ASP A 34 15.25 6.45 -2.61
CA ASP A 34 14.67 7.22 -3.70
C ASP A 34 13.87 6.37 -4.67
N ILE A 35 12.56 6.59 -4.70
CA ILE A 35 11.65 5.87 -5.57
C ILE A 35 11.61 6.59 -6.92
N VAL A 36 11.81 5.83 -7.98
CA VAL A 36 11.91 6.38 -9.34
C VAL A 36 10.77 5.94 -10.25
N TYR A 37 10.06 4.85 -9.91
CA TYR A 37 8.97 4.38 -10.77
C TYR A 37 8.01 3.50 -9.99
N VAL A 38 6.71 3.66 -10.27
CA VAL A 38 5.65 2.81 -9.71
C VAL A 38 4.85 2.25 -10.87
N GLU A 39 4.75 0.92 -10.93
CA GLU A 39 4.02 0.27 -12.01
C GLU A 39 2.86 -0.53 -11.44
N VAL A 40 1.64 -0.22 -11.90
CA VAL A 40 0.43 -0.97 -11.53
C VAL A 40 -0.37 -1.18 -12.81
N GLU A 41 -0.43 -2.43 -13.27
CA GLU A 41 -1.17 -2.80 -14.48
C GLU A 41 -2.44 -3.55 -14.17
N THR A 42 -2.83 -3.62 -12.90
CA THR A 42 -3.96 -4.42 -12.43
C THR A 42 -5.22 -3.59 -12.18
N GLU A 43 -5.22 -2.31 -12.55
CA GLU A 43 -6.41 -1.48 -12.39
C GLU A 43 -7.61 -2.13 -13.09
N GLY A 44 -8.73 -2.21 -12.38
CA GLY A 44 -9.94 -2.86 -12.90
C GLY A 44 -10.03 -4.35 -12.59
N GLN A 45 -8.95 -4.95 -12.09
CA GLN A 45 -8.95 -6.38 -11.75
C GLN A 45 -9.33 -6.59 -10.30
N THR A 46 -9.86 -7.77 -10.01
CA THR A 46 -10.12 -8.21 -8.64
C THR A 46 -9.03 -9.19 -8.24
N LEU A 47 -8.31 -8.87 -7.18
CA LEU A 47 -7.21 -9.71 -6.69
C LEU A 47 -7.48 -10.17 -5.27
N GLU A 48 -6.87 -11.30 -4.93
CA GLU A 48 -6.94 -11.83 -3.57
C GLU A 48 -5.85 -11.21 -2.71
N LYS A 49 -6.09 -11.23 -1.39
CA LYS A 49 -5.07 -10.80 -0.43
C LYS A 49 -3.75 -11.51 -0.71
N ASP A 50 -2.67 -10.77 -0.60
CA ASP A 50 -1.29 -11.22 -0.80
C ASP A 50 -0.89 -11.48 -2.25
N GLN A 51 -1.79 -11.31 -3.21
CA GLN A 51 -1.37 -11.33 -4.61
C GLN A 51 -0.61 -10.06 -4.95
N ILE A 52 0.32 -10.16 -5.88
CA ILE A 52 1.10 -9.00 -6.32
C ILE A 52 0.23 -8.12 -7.21
N PHE A 53 0.11 -6.84 -6.87
CA PHE A 53 -0.70 -5.92 -7.68
C PHE A 53 0.16 -4.96 -8.52
N GLY A 54 1.45 -4.87 -8.22
CA GLY A 54 2.33 -3.97 -8.93
C GLY A 54 3.73 -4.03 -8.36
N THR A 55 4.57 -3.10 -8.80
CA THR A 55 5.96 -3.01 -8.35
C THR A 55 6.35 -1.57 -8.10
N ILE A 56 7.35 -1.39 -7.24
CA ILE A 56 8.00 -0.11 -7.03
C ILE A 56 9.48 -0.28 -7.36
N GLU A 57 9.99 0.60 -8.21
CA GLU A 57 11.41 0.64 -8.50
C GLU A 57 12.04 1.82 -7.78
N ALA A 58 13.08 1.54 -7.01
CA ALA A 58 13.92 2.57 -6.40
C ALA A 58 15.26 2.54 -7.09
N VAL A 59 16.10 3.52 -6.79
CA VAL A 59 17.44 3.58 -7.41
C VAL A 59 18.23 2.30 -7.18
N LYS A 60 18.10 1.71 -5.98
CA LYS A 60 18.88 0.56 -5.57
C LYS A 60 18.18 -0.78 -5.68
N THR A 61 16.86 -0.82 -5.82
CA THR A 61 16.13 -2.08 -5.72
C THR A 61 14.76 -2.01 -6.38
N LEU A 62 14.22 -3.19 -6.66
CA LEU A 62 12.86 -3.36 -7.18
C LEU A 62 12.09 -4.17 -6.16
N SER A 63 10.90 -3.73 -5.81
CA SER A 63 10.07 -4.40 -4.79
C SER A 63 8.68 -4.69 -5.33
N ASP A 64 8.18 -5.88 -5.03
CA ASP A 64 6.79 -6.23 -5.35
C ASP A 64 5.84 -5.59 -4.34
N LEU A 65 4.63 -5.32 -4.79
CA LEU A 65 3.57 -4.79 -3.94
C LEU A 65 2.46 -5.82 -3.83
N TYR A 66 2.09 -6.16 -2.59
CA TYR A 66 1.14 -7.22 -2.29
C TYR A 66 -0.20 -6.64 -1.84
N MET A 67 -1.30 -7.23 -2.34
CA MET A 67 -2.64 -6.79 -1.95
C MET A 67 -2.81 -6.92 -0.43
N PRO A 68 -3.18 -5.84 0.24
CA PRO A 68 -3.37 -5.91 1.69
C PRO A 68 -4.68 -6.61 2.08
N ILE A 69 -5.67 -6.54 1.21
CA ILE A 69 -6.97 -7.20 1.38
C ILE A 69 -7.46 -7.63 0.00
N SER A 70 -8.36 -8.61 -0.04
CA SER A 70 -8.97 -9.02 -1.31
C SER A 70 -9.95 -7.95 -1.79
N GLY A 71 -9.93 -7.62 -3.07
CA GLY A 71 -10.85 -6.64 -3.60
C GLY A 71 -10.58 -6.26 -5.03
N GLU A 72 -11.46 -5.43 -5.55
CA GLU A 72 -11.33 -4.86 -6.88
C GLU A 72 -10.46 -3.61 -6.79
N ILE A 73 -9.48 -3.50 -7.68
CA ILE A 73 -8.66 -2.29 -7.77
C ILE A 73 -9.42 -1.29 -8.64
N VAL A 74 -10.10 -0.35 -7.98
CA VAL A 74 -10.95 0.61 -8.69
C VAL A 74 -10.16 1.78 -9.26
N ALA A 75 -8.99 2.06 -8.70
CA ALA A 75 -8.15 3.13 -9.23
C ALA A 75 -6.70 2.95 -8.78
N PHE A 76 -5.79 3.37 -9.65
CA PHE A 76 -4.38 3.57 -9.35
C PHE A 76 -4.12 5.07 -9.38
N ASN A 77 -3.36 5.57 -8.43
CA ASN A 77 -3.03 6.99 -8.36
C ASN A 77 -2.03 7.35 -9.46
N LYS A 78 -2.53 7.85 -10.58
CA LYS A 78 -1.72 8.10 -11.76
C LYS A 78 -0.75 9.29 -11.61
N GLU A 79 -0.93 10.10 -10.57
CA GLU A 79 0.04 11.13 -10.23
C GLU A 79 1.41 10.53 -9.96
N LEU A 80 1.43 9.29 -9.45
CA LEU A 80 2.68 8.61 -9.12
C LEU A 80 3.49 8.21 -10.36
N ILE A 81 2.87 8.20 -11.54
CA ILE A 81 3.61 7.96 -12.78
C ILE A 81 4.53 9.14 -13.06
N ARG A 82 4.03 10.35 -12.81
CA ARG A 82 4.80 11.58 -13.05
C ARG A 82 5.67 11.97 -11.87
N LYS A 83 5.19 11.69 -10.67
CA LYS A 83 5.83 12.13 -9.42
C LYS A 83 5.94 11.00 -8.43
N PRO A 84 6.70 9.93 -8.74
CA PRO A 84 6.82 8.80 -7.81
C PRO A 84 7.48 9.20 -6.49
N GLU A 85 8.28 10.25 -6.48
CA GLU A 85 8.94 10.73 -5.28
C GLU A 85 7.96 11.27 -4.23
N GLN A 86 6.69 11.45 -4.58
CA GLN A 86 5.66 11.82 -3.61
C GLN A 86 5.55 10.79 -2.50
N ILE A 87 5.81 9.53 -2.81
CA ILE A 87 5.78 8.47 -1.80
C ILE A 87 6.86 8.71 -0.76
N ASN A 88 8.03 9.16 -1.16
CA ASN A 88 9.10 9.48 -0.22
C ASN A 88 8.75 10.68 0.64
N LYS A 89 8.11 11.68 0.07
CA LYS A 89 7.81 12.94 0.76
C LYS A 89 6.63 12.82 1.71
N ALA A 90 5.59 12.11 1.32
CA ALA A 90 4.34 12.03 2.08
C ALA A 90 3.68 10.67 1.88
N PRO A 91 4.27 9.59 2.43
CA PRO A 91 3.81 8.22 2.15
C PRO A 91 2.35 7.97 2.54
N TYR A 92 1.84 8.65 3.56
CA TYR A 92 0.46 8.43 4.00
C TYR A 92 -0.54 9.28 3.24
N GLU A 93 -0.08 10.19 2.41
CA GLU A 93 -0.95 10.97 1.50
C GLU A 93 -0.84 10.46 0.08
N ALA A 94 0.29 9.87 -0.28
CA ALA A 94 0.55 9.33 -1.62
C ALA A 94 -0.01 7.92 -1.73
N TRP A 95 -1.34 7.82 -1.75
CA TRP A 95 -1.99 6.52 -1.89
C TRP A 95 -1.65 5.92 -3.25
N ILE A 96 -1.56 4.60 -3.30
CA ILE A 96 -1.26 3.89 -4.55
C ILE A 96 -2.53 3.33 -5.17
N LEU A 97 -3.39 2.71 -4.35
CA LEU A 97 -4.61 2.07 -4.82
C LEU A 97 -5.84 2.58 -4.10
N GLN A 98 -6.97 2.53 -4.82
CA GLN A 98 -8.29 2.52 -4.21
C GLN A 98 -8.84 1.12 -4.43
N ILE A 99 -9.29 0.49 -3.37
CA ILE A 99 -9.76 -0.89 -3.37
C ILE A 99 -11.21 -0.96 -2.90
N LYS A 100 -12.04 -1.69 -3.65
CA LYS A 100 -13.38 -2.03 -3.20
C LYS A 100 -13.32 -3.45 -2.65
N PRO A 101 -13.34 -3.62 -1.32
CA PRO A 101 -13.09 -4.95 -0.75
C PRO A 101 -14.19 -5.94 -1.09
N THR A 102 -13.79 -7.18 -1.36
CA THR A 102 -14.72 -8.30 -1.56
C THR A 102 -14.96 -9.09 -0.28
N HIS A 103 -14.06 -8.92 0.69
CA HIS A 103 -14.15 -9.59 1.99
C HIS A 103 -13.88 -8.56 3.08
N PRO A 104 -14.88 -7.71 3.41
CA PRO A 104 -14.66 -6.62 4.37
C PRO A 104 -14.15 -7.06 5.74
N GLN A 105 -14.43 -8.30 6.14
CA GLN A 105 -13.96 -8.83 7.41
C GLN A 105 -12.42 -8.94 7.47
N GLN A 106 -11.75 -8.91 6.33
CA GLN A 106 -10.27 -8.95 6.32
C GLN A 106 -9.68 -7.70 6.96
N TRP A 107 -10.44 -6.61 7.06
CA TRP A 107 -10.00 -5.42 7.77
C TRP A 107 -9.57 -5.77 9.20
N ASP A 108 -10.32 -6.65 9.85
CA ASP A 108 -10.05 -7.05 11.23
C ASP A 108 -8.80 -7.90 11.36
N GLU A 109 -8.31 -8.45 10.26
CA GLU A 109 -7.07 -9.25 10.26
C GLU A 109 -5.83 -8.38 10.10
N LEU A 110 -6.00 -7.11 9.72
CA LEU A 110 -4.88 -6.21 9.55
C LEU A 110 -4.34 -5.77 10.90
N MET A 111 -3.09 -5.35 10.91
CA MET A 111 -2.41 -4.95 12.14
C MET A 111 -2.84 -3.55 12.55
N SER A 112 -2.99 -3.34 13.85
CA SER A 112 -3.13 -2.00 14.40
C SER A 112 -1.81 -1.26 14.26
N GLU A 113 -1.84 0.05 14.46
CA GLU A 113 -0.61 0.85 14.43
C GLU A 113 0.38 0.36 15.48
N GLU A 114 -0.09 0.04 16.68
CA GLU A 114 0.78 -0.45 17.75
C GLU A 114 1.45 -1.76 17.39
N ALA A 115 0.68 -2.70 16.85
CA ALA A 115 1.22 -3.99 16.45
C ALA A 115 2.25 -3.80 15.33
N TYR A 116 1.97 -2.92 14.39
CA TYR A 116 2.88 -2.65 13.29
C TYR A 116 4.17 -2.02 13.78
N LYS A 117 4.08 -1.06 14.71
CA LYS A 117 5.27 -0.43 15.30
C LYS A 117 6.15 -1.46 16.00
N ALA A 118 5.53 -2.42 16.67
CA ALA A 118 6.28 -3.49 17.34
C ALA A 118 7.00 -4.38 16.31
N LEU A 119 6.34 -4.66 15.19
CA LEU A 119 6.95 -5.43 14.11
C LEU A 119 8.17 -4.71 13.54
N VAL A 120 8.02 -3.43 13.25
CA VAL A 120 9.10 -2.62 12.66
C VAL A 120 10.30 -2.54 13.59
N LYS A 121 10.07 -2.44 14.91
CA LYS A 121 11.15 -2.40 15.87
C LYS A 121 12.02 -3.65 15.87
N SER A 122 11.44 -4.79 15.52
CA SER A 122 12.18 -6.05 15.53
C SER A 122 12.92 -6.30 14.21
N GLU A 123 12.73 -5.43 13.22
CA GLU A 123 13.44 -5.50 11.96
C GLU A 123 14.61 -4.52 11.97
#